data_6efee9016be41d0ec0953e7e980b53fe
#
_entry.id   6efee9016be41d0ec0953e7e980b53fe
#
_cell.length_a   1.000
_cell.length_b   1.000
_cell.length_c   1.000
_cell.angle_alpha   90.00
_cell.angle_beta   90.00
_cell.angle_gamma   90.00
#
_symmetry.space_group_name_H-M   'P 1'
#
loop_
_entity.id
_entity.type
_entity.pdbx_description
1 polymer ?
#
loop_
_entity_poly.entity_id
_entity_poly.type
_entity_poly.pdbx_seq_one_letter_code
_entity_poly.pdbx_strand_id
1 'polypeptide(L)'
;DGPGPALRLTGTHLGTASPKTFKPKTWNERMPIVAGIEILGAHPEADGIALIRTMGAIVDDVSVRWCRHGIHLIERNRNTVIADCHLYENSGIGVYLDDLSLHQINVSNSHISYNRQGGIVVRDGNVRNLQITGCDIEANMPHDETPTKTANILIDVSGSPEDKTKSIAEVAITGNTIQHSANYSGTEDKTVAPGGANIRLAGKEIYDIDSVTISGNVLSDTTTSIDIDRAHDVAISANNFFAPKPRNLRVTNSQRVVVSGNTFNPRQFERPGTIYFENCDDCIVSNSTIHKFDTDEGALVLAGCSGFVLNGLTFTDCGPGIILRETKDTTISSCRISRTSEGAQDIAIDDSNSNILLNGNAFSGEVLIEKSALASSPDQ
;
A
#
# COMPACT_ATOMS: atom_id res chain seq x y z
N ASP A 1 30.79 15.74 0.67
CA ASP A 1 31.51 15.34 -0.56
C ASP A 1 32.11 13.92 -0.51
N GLY A 2 31.73 13.08 0.46
CA GLY A 2 32.22 11.71 0.61
C GLY A 2 31.08 10.71 0.86
N PRO A 3 31.41 9.40 1.03
CA PRO A 3 30.42 8.38 1.36
C PRO A 3 29.88 8.55 2.78
N GLY A 4 28.64 8.08 2.99
CA GLY A 4 27.96 8.06 4.29
C GLY A 4 27.11 9.31 4.55
N PRO A 5 26.49 9.40 5.73
CA PRO A 5 25.54 10.47 6.03
C PRO A 5 26.22 11.82 6.26
N ALA A 6 25.59 12.88 5.72
CA ALA A 6 25.99 14.26 6.02
C ALA A 6 25.82 14.57 7.52
N LEU A 7 24.74 14.08 8.12
CA LEU A 7 24.53 14.15 9.56
C LEU A 7 24.27 12.76 10.14
N ARG A 8 24.97 12.43 11.21
CA ARG A 8 24.78 11.18 11.95
C ARG A 8 24.43 11.48 13.41
N LEU A 9 23.22 11.13 13.80
CA LEU A 9 22.75 11.20 15.17
C LEU A 9 22.82 9.79 15.78
N THR A 10 23.69 9.61 16.75
CA THR A 10 23.89 8.32 17.41
C THR A 10 23.59 8.43 18.89
N GLY A 11 22.58 7.71 19.34
CA GLY A 11 22.21 7.60 20.74
C GLY A 11 22.63 6.27 21.36
N THR A 12 22.15 6.03 22.57
CA THR A 12 22.39 4.80 23.34
C THR A 12 21.12 3.99 23.62
N HIS A 13 20.03 4.26 22.89
CA HIS A 13 18.76 3.58 23.08
C HIS A 13 18.81 2.15 22.53
N LEU A 14 18.89 1.17 23.45
CA LEU A 14 18.86 -0.27 23.15
C LEU A 14 17.77 -1.01 23.91
N GLY A 15 17.02 -0.31 24.77
CA GLY A 15 16.03 -0.90 25.66
C GLY A 15 14.69 -1.22 24.99
N THR A 16 13.78 -1.73 25.80
CA THR A 16 12.38 -1.95 25.41
C THR A 16 11.61 -0.63 25.31
N ALA A 17 10.35 -0.70 24.92
CA ALA A 17 9.44 0.44 24.91
C ALA A 17 9.17 1.06 26.30
N SER A 18 9.43 0.35 27.40
CA SER A 18 9.16 0.85 28.74
C SER A 18 10.17 1.91 29.19
N PRO A 19 9.73 3.13 29.57
CA PRO A 19 10.62 4.17 30.10
C PRO A 19 11.43 3.72 31.32
N LYS A 20 10.90 2.78 32.11
CA LYS A 20 11.61 2.22 33.30
C LYS A 20 12.88 1.47 32.95
N THR A 21 13.05 1.05 31.70
CA THR A 21 14.25 0.32 31.25
C THR A 21 15.30 1.25 30.67
N PHE A 22 15.02 2.55 30.52
CA PHE A 22 16.00 3.49 29.99
C PHE A 22 17.12 3.77 30.98
N LYS A 23 18.35 3.64 30.49
CA LYS A 23 19.52 4.06 31.24
C LYS A 23 19.56 5.59 31.34
N PRO A 24 20.12 6.16 32.41
CA PRO A 24 20.23 7.61 32.58
C PRO A 24 20.86 8.32 31.36
N LYS A 25 21.87 7.70 30.75
CA LYS A 25 22.52 8.24 29.55
C LYS A 25 21.55 8.39 28.39
N THR A 26 20.78 7.36 28.08
CA THR A 26 19.75 7.40 27.01
C THR A 26 18.71 8.50 27.27
N TRP A 27 18.33 8.67 28.54
CA TRP A 27 17.38 9.71 28.91
C TRP A 27 17.94 11.12 28.71
N ASN A 28 19.23 11.32 28.94
CA ASN A 28 19.89 12.61 28.73
C ASN A 28 20.14 12.95 27.27
N GLU A 29 20.26 11.93 26.42
CA GLU A 29 20.47 12.07 24.98
C GLU A 29 19.15 12.23 24.17
N ARG A 30 17.99 12.18 24.82
CA ARG A 30 16.70 12.21 24.12
C ARG A 30 16.46 13.55 23.41
N MET A 31 15.62 13.46 22.37
CA MET A 31 15.12 14.58 21.60
C MET A 31 16.22 15.38 20.85
N PRO A 32 17.11 14.70 20.10
CA PRO A 32 17.95 15.43 19.16
C PRO A 32 17.07 16.01 18.05
N ILE A 33 17.36 17.25 17.66
CA ILE A 33 16.58 17.96 16.64
C ILE A 33 17.50 18.34 15.48
N VAL A 34 17.05 18.08 14.25
CA VAL A 34 17.63 18.61 13.00
C VAL A 34 16.52 19.39 12.31
N ALA A 35 16.74 20.68 12.12
CA ALA A 35 15.72 21.52 11.52
C ALA A 35 16.30 22.67 10.68
N GLY A 36 15.54 23.12 9.66
CA GLY A 36 15.83 24.31 8.88
C GLY A 36 17.10 24.24 8.05
N ILE A 37 17.43 23.09 7.47
CA ILE A 37 18.64 22.90 6.67
C ILE A 37 18.37 22.24 5.31
N GLU A 38 19.22 22.54 4.34
CA GLU A 38 19.30 21.82 3.08
C GLU A 38 20.58 20.97 3.03
N ILE A 39 20.43 19.71 2.58
CA ILE A 39 21.52 18.76 2.36
C ILE A 39 21.57 18.40 0.88
N LEU A 40 22.71 18.65 0.24
CA LEU A 40 22.96 18.30 -1.16
C LEU A 40 24.04 17.23 -1.25
N GLY A 41 23.71 16.07 -1.79
CA GLY A 41 24.66 14.99 -2.02
C GLY A 41 25.57 15.29 -3.22
N ALA A 42 26.87 15.14 -3.04
CA ALA A 42 27.86 15.26 -4.10
C ALA A 42 28.66 13.96 -4.31
N HIS A 43 28.26 12.89 -3.66
CA HIS A 43 28.87 11.56 -3.79
C HIS A 43 27.77 10.48 -3.92
N PRO A 44 27.92 9.47 -4.80
CA PRO A 44 26.88 8.45 -5.02
C PRO A 44 26.50 7.64 -3.77
N GLU A 45 27.39 7.55 -2.80
CA GLU A 45 27.13 6.87 -1.52
C GLU A 45 26.90 7.86 -0.35
N ALA A 46 26.67 9.13 -0.62
CA ALA A 46 26.30 10.09 0.40
C ALA A 46 24.83 9.86 0.82
N ASP A 47 24.58 9.80 2.10
CA ASP A 47 23.22 9.82 2.67
C ASP A 47 22.96 11.21 3.31
N GLY A 48 21.70 11.58 3.44
CA GLY A 48 21.34 12.83 4.12
C GLY A 48 21.54 12.73 5.63
N ILE A 49 20.57 12.13 6.33
CA ILE A 49 20.55 12.02 7.80
C ILE A 49 20.46 10.55 8.20
N ALA A 50 21.34 10.11 9.11
CA ALA A 50 21.26 8.80 9.74
C ALA A 50 20.86 8.92 11.20
N LEU A 51 19.84 8.18 11.63
CA LEU A 51 19.38 8.08 13.01
C LEU A 51 19.68 6.68 13.53
N ILE A 52 20.57 6.57 14.54
CA ILE A 52 21.05 5.30 15.07
C ILE A 52 20.84 5.27 16.57
N ARG A 53 20.01 4.37 17.08
CA ARG A 53 19.72 4.22 18.51
C ARG A 53 19.23 5.50 19.18
N THR A 54 18.46 6.30 18.47
CA THR A 54 17.94 7.58 18.99
C THR A 54 16.63 7.41 19.75
N MET A 55 16.29 8.39 20.58
CA MET A 55 15.03 8.50 21.28
C MET A 55 14.47 9.91 21.16
N GLY A 56 13.24 10.03 20.67
CA GLY A 56 12.55 11.31 20.49
C GLY A 56 13.22 12.22 19.45
N ALA A 57 13.88 11.64 18.44
CA ALA A 57 14.49 12.42 17.37
C ALA A 57 13.42 13.18 16.55
N ILE A 58 13.71 14.41 16.23
CA ILE A 58 12.87 15.27 15.40
C ILE A 58 13.69 15.73 14.19
N VAL A 59 13.18 15.47 12.99
CA VAL A 59 13.68 16.01 11.72
C VAL A 59 12.56 16.86 11.14
N ASP A 60 12.78 18.16 11.03
CA ASP A 60 11.74 19.13 10.76
C ASP A 60 12.26 20.24 9.81
N ASP A 61 11.44 20.60 8.80
CA ASP A 61 11.83 21.63 7.83
C ASP A 61 13.22 21.36 7.19
N VAL A 62 13.43 20.14 6.69
CA VAL A 62 14.71 19.71 6.11
C VAL A 62 14.51 19.33 4.64
N SER A 63 15.40 19.84 3.79
CA SER A 63 15.51 19.43 2.39
C SER A 63 16.71 18.48 2.20
N VAL A 64 16.49 17.31 1.58
CA VAL A 64 17.58 16.38 1.21
C VAL A 64 17.40 15.93 -0.23
N ARG A 65 18.43 16.18 -1.05
CA ARG A 65 18.43 15.76 -2.45
C ARG A 65 19.80 15.33 -2.96
N TRP A 66 19.79 14.55 -4.04
CA TRP A 66 20.97 14.02 -4.72
C TRP A 66 21.86 13.15 -3.84
N CYS A 67 21.32 12.70 -2.72
CA CYS A 67 21.93 11.70 -1.86
C CYS A 67 21.57 10.27 -2.34
N ARG A 68 22.19 9.26 -1.74
CA ARG A 68 21.70 7.88 -1.86
C ARG A 68 20.38 7.74 -1.10
N HIS A 69 20.36 7.96 0.20
CA HIS A 69 19.14 7.97 1.01
C HIS A 69 18.91 9.35 1.65
N GLY A 70 17.64 9.75 1.76
CA GLY A 70 17.29 11.00 2.42
C GLY A 70 17.45 10.90 3.95
N ILE A 71 16.58 10.15 4.63
CA ILE A 71 16.64 9.90 6.07
C ILE A 71 16.70 8.40 6.28
N HIS A 72 17.75 7.91 6.93
CA HIS A 72 18.04 6.50 7.16
C HIS A 72 18.00 6.18 8.65
N LEU A 73 17.05 5.33 9.07
CA LEU A 73 16.88 4.87 10.46
C LEU A 73 17.39 3.45 10.56
N ILE A 74 18.30 3.24 11.51
CA ILE A 74 19.03 1.96 11.64
C ILE A 74 19.00 1.50 13.10
N GLU A 75 19.06 0.20 13.33
CA GLU A 75 19.12 -0.49 14.61
C GLU A 75 17.86 -0.29 15.46
N ARG A 76 17.86 0.68 16.36
CA ARG A 76 16.72 0.93 17.23
C ARG A 76 16.46 2.43 17.40
N ASN A 77 15.24 2.82 17.12
CA ASN A 77 14.78 4.19 17.34
C ASN A 77 13.43 4.19 18.08
N ARG A 78 13.10 5.29 18.72
CA ARG A 78 11.84 5.45 19.43
C ARG A 78 11.32 6.87 19.38
N ASN A 79 10.01 7.03 19.22
CA ASN A 79 9.33 8.32 19.23
C ASN A 79 9.96 9.31 18.22
N THR A 80 10.15 8.88 17.01
CA THR A 80 10.74 9.69 15.94
C THR A 80 9.66 10.50 15.25
N VAL A 81 9.93 11.76 14.93
CA VAL A 81 9.09 12.63 14.12
C VAL A 81 9.90 13.09 12.92
N ILE A 82 9.33 12.93 11.72
CA ILE A 82 9.82 13.48 10.46
C ILE A 82 8.67 14.30 9.90
N ALA A 83 8.84 15.63 9.84
CA ALA A 83 7.76 16.53 9.44
C ALA A 83 8.28 17.67 8.57
N ASP A 84 7.38 18.23 7.74
CA ASP A 84 7.64 19.41 6.93
C ASP A 84 8.91 19.33 6.06
N CYS A 85 9.26 18.11 5.62
CA CYS A 85 10.49 17.82 4.89
C CYS A 85 10.27 17.75 3.38
N HIS A 86 11.32 18.06 2.61
CA HIS A 86 11.42 17.81 1.17
C HIS A 86 12.53 16.78 0.89
N LEU A 87 12.16 15.54 0.61
CA LEU A 87 13.09 14.43 0.36
C LEU A 87 12.94 13.98 -1.10
N TYR A 88 13.82 14.47 -1.98
CA TYR A 88 13.61 14.27 -3.40
C TYR A 88 14.89 14.10 -4.23
N GLU A 89 14.73 13.48 -5.41
CA GLU A 89 15.83 13.22 -6.36
C GLU A 89 17.00 12.43 -5.75
N ASN A 90 16.73 11.59 -4.74
CA ASN A 90 17.76 10.69 -4.20
C ASN A 90 17.87 9.41 -5.04
N SER A 91 19.07 8.89 -5.21
CA SER A 91 19.29 7.67 -6.01
C SER A 91 18.79 6.39 -5.33
N GLY A 92 18.50 6.44 -4.05
CA GLY A 92 17.94 5.37 -3.25
C GLY A 92 16.55 5.72 -2.72
N ILE A 93 16.40 5.80 -1.41
CA ILE A 93 15.13 5.87 -0.69
C ILE A 93 14.98 7.22 0.01
N GLY A 94 13.76 7.79 0.01
CA GLY A 94 13.46 9.04 0.73
C GLY A 94 13.56 8.88 2.24
N VAL A 95 12.72 8.04 2.85
CA VAL A 95 12.78 7.66 4.27
C VAL A 95 12.95 6.15 4.36
N TYR A 96 14.05 5.69 4.92
CA TYR A 96 14.40 4.29 4.99
C TYR A 96 14.48 3.78 6.43
N LEU A 97 13.59 2.85 6.77
CA LEU A 97 13.59 2.08 8.01
C LEU A 97 14.21 0.72 7.71
N ASP A 98 15.50 0.55 8.05
CA ASP A 98 16.34 -0.56 7.61
C ASP A 98 16.62 -1.52 8.75
N ASP A 99 16.04 -2.72 8.72
CA ASP A 99 16.11 -3.76 9.76
C ASP A 99 15.93 -3.15 11.17
N LEU A 100 14.92 -2.32 11.29
CA LEU A 100 14.76 -1.40 12.39
C LEU A 100 13.87 -1.99 13.48
N SER A 101 14.31 -1.91 14.74
CA SER A 101 13.40 -2.06 15.87
C SER A 101 12.92 -0.68 16.32
N LEU A 102 11.65 -0.38 16.07
CA LEU A 102 11.11 0.97 16.30
C LEU A 102 9.72 0.92 16.91
N HIS A 103 9.49 1.80 17.87
CA HIS A 103 8.15 2.12 18.35
C HIS A 103 7.88 3.62 18.22
N GLN A 104 6.75 3.94 17.59
CA GLN A 104 6.23 5.29 17.40
C GLN A 104 7.11 6.15 16.48
N ILE A 105 6.71 6.18 15.22
CA ILE A 105 7.24 7.10 14.22
C ILE A 105 6.08 7.79 13.50
N ASN A 106 6.19 9.09 13.33
CA ASN A 106 5.31 9.88 12.49
C ASN A 106 6.11 10.45 11.33
N VAL A 107 5.63 10.22 10.11
CA VAL A 107 6.05 10.92 8.90
C VAL A 107 4.85 11.75 8.44
N SER A 108 5.00 13.06 8.44
CA SER A 108 3.86 13.94 8.19
C SER A 108 4.23 15.19 7.39
N ASN A 109 3.23 15.72 6.68
CA ASN A 109 3.31 17.04 6.04
C ASN A 109 4.52 17.23 5.12
N SER A 110 4.97 16.16 4.48
CA SER A 110 6.25 16.15 3.75
C SER A 110 6.04 15.83 2.27
N HIS A 111 6.91 16.40 1.43
CA HIS A 111 7.05 16.04 0.03
C HIS A 111 8.17 15.01 -0.12
N ILE A 112 7.83 13.81 -0.59
CA ILE A 112 8.77 12.71 -0.78
C ILE A 112 8.67 12.24 -2.22
N SER A 113 9.58 12.71 -3.09
CA SER A 113 9.40 12.61 -4.53
C SER A 113 10.68 12.24 -5.27
N TYR A 114 10.52 11.55 -6.39
CA TYR A 114 11.60 11.25 -7.34
C TYR A 114 12.78 10.44 -6.76
N ASN A 115 12.58 9.74 -5.64
CA ASN A 115 13.57 8.82 -5.12
C ASN A 115 13.51 7.50 -5.89
N ARG A 116 14.65 6.94 -6.30
CA ARG A 116 14.67 5.85 -7.31
C ARG A 116 14.33 4.46 -6.78
N GLN A 117 14.39 4.26 -5.46
CA GLN A 117 14.21 2.94 -4.83
C GLN A 117 13.09 2.90 -3.78
N GLY A 118 12.28 3.94 -3.73
CA GLY A 118 11.11 4.05 -2.85
C GLY A 118 11.02 5.39 -2.13
N GLY A 119 9.80 5.80 -1.80
CA GLY A 119 9.56 7.03 -1.02
C GLY A 119 9.76 6.79 0.46
N ILE A 120 8.87 6.01 1.07
CA ILE A 120 8.99 5.54 2.46
C ILE A 120 9.09 4.02 2.41
N VAL A 121 10.20 3.48 2.87
CA VAL A 121 10.48 2.04 2.82
C VAL A 121 10.75 1.51 4.22
N VAL A 122 9.98 0.51 4.63
CA VAL A 122 10.25 -0.34 5.78
C VAL A 122 10.74 -1.67 5.25
N ARG A 123 11.95 -2.05 5.58
CA ARG A 123 12.52 -3.34 5.18
C ARG A 123 13.00 -4.10 6.41
N ASP A 124 12.42 -5.28 6.59
CA ASP A 124 12.68 -6.14 7.74
C ASP A 124 12.35 -5.47 9.11
N GLY A 125 12.74 -6.09 10.21
CA GLY A 125 12.68 -5.51 11.53
C GLY A 125 11.37 -5.69 12.30
N ASN A 126 11.23 -4.91 13.34
CA ASN A 126 10.06 -4.87 14.24
C ASN A 126 9.59 -3.42 14.39
N VAL A 127 8.56 -3.05 13.66
CA VAL A 127 8.03 -1.67 13.64
C VAL A 127 6.60 -1.64 14.17
N ARG A 128 6.34 -0.73 15.10
CA ARG A 128 5.02 -0.49 15.69
C ARG A 128 4.69 0.99 15.70
N ASN A 129 3.40 1.29 15.57
CA ASN A 129 2.87 2.65 15.57
C ASN A 129 3.54 3.54 14.50
N LEU A 130 3.57 3.08 13.25
CA LEU A 130 4.00 3.87 12.11
C LEU A 130 2.81 4.68 11.58
N GLN A 131 2.94 6.00 11.55
CA GLN A 131 1.94 6.88 10.95
C GLN A 131 2.54 7.66 9.78
N ILE A 132 1.86 7.63 8.64
CA ILE A 132 2.19 8.40 7.44
C ILE A 132 0.95 9.22 7.07
N THR A 133 1.03 10.55 7.22
CA THR A 133 -0.17 11.39 7.10
C THR A 133 0.11 12.75 6.49
N GLY A 134 -0.81 13.23 5.63
CA GLY A 134 -0.73 14.57 5.05
C GLY A 134 0.46 14.78 4.12
N CYS A 135 1.03 13.73 3.57
CA CYS A 135 2.18 13.79 2.69
C CYS A 135 1.78 13.78 1.22
N ASP A 136 2.61 14.41 0.39
CA ASP A 136 2.64 14.23 -1.05
C ASP A 136 3.81 13.30 -1.41
N ILE A 137 3.49 12.11 -1.93
CA ILE A 137 4.47 11.05 -2.17
C ILE A 137 4.41 10.65 -3.64
N GLU A 138 5.39 11.11 -4.41
CA GLU A 138 5.30 11.07 -5.87
C GLU A 138 6.54 10.46 -6.52
N ALA A 139 6.33 9.62 -7.53
CA ALA A 139 7.37 9.19 -8.48
C ALA A 139 8.62 8.56 -7.82
N ASN A 140 8.44 7.84 -6.72
CA ASN A 140 9.55 7.23 -5.99
C ASN A 140 9.92 5.82 -6.49
N MET A 141 10.02 5.67 -7.80
CA MET A 141 10.33 4.43 -8.50
C MET A 141 11.19 4.76 -9.72
N PRO A 142 11.78 3.78 -10.43
CA PRO A 142 12.46 4.04 -11.69
C PRO A 142 11.59 4.83 -12.68
N HIS A 143 12.17 5.79 -13.38
CA HIS A 143 11.46 6.62 -14.35
C HIS A 143 11.56 6.11 -15.78
N ASP A 144 11.77 4.82 -15.93
CA ASP A 144 11.88 4.11 -17.20
C ASP A 144 11.02 2.83 -17.16
N GLU A 145 11.11 2.04 -18.19
CA GLU A 145 10.40 0.76 -18.31
C GLU A 145 11.06 -0.40 -17.54
N THR A 146 11.99 -0.12 -16.64
CA THR A 146 12.66 -1.16 -15.84
C THR A 146 11.66 -1.76 -14.84
N PRO A 147 11.39 -3.07 -14.89
CA PRO A 147 10.50 -3.71 -13.93
C PRO A 147 11.00 -3.56 -12.49
N THR A 148 10.10 -3.25 -11.60
CA THR A 148 10.43 -3.01 -10.19
C THR A 148 9.42 -3.65 -9.24
N LYS A 149 9.89 -3.97 -8.04
CA LYS A 149 9.03 -4.36 -6.90
C LYS A 149 8.90 -3.25 -5.86
N THR A 150 9.49 -2.09 -6.12
CA THR A 150 9.38 -0.96 -5.18
C THR A 150 8.02 -0.26 -5.24
N ALA A 151 7.81 0.68 -4.34
CA ALA A 151 6.58 1.45 -4.23
C ALA A 151 6.86 2.85 -3.69
N ASN A 152 5.88 3.74 -3.80
CA ASN A 152 5.92 5.02 -3.10
C ASN A 152 5.96 4.83 -1.58
N ILE A 153 5.15 3.89 -1.06
CA ILE A 153 5.23 3.39 0.32
C ILE A 153 5.39 1.86 0.25
N LEU A 154 6.50 1.35 0.74
CA LEU A 154 6.85 -0.07 0.72
C LEU A 154 7.06 -0.60 2.14
N ILE A 155 6.30 -1.62 2.53
CA ILE A 155 6.54 -2.42 3.72
C ILE A 155 6.87 -3.83 3.22
N ASP A 156 8.14 -4.23 3.31
CA ASP A 156 8.64 -5.46 2.70
C ASP A 156 9.51 -6.27 3.68
N VAL A 157 8.97 -7.38 4.11
CA VAL A 157 9.67 -8.39 4.90
C VAL A 157 9.75 -9.74 4.17
N SER A 158 9.36 -9.77 2.89
CA SER A 158 9.31 -11.00 2.08
C SER A 158 10.67 -11.64 1.85
N GLY A 159 11.73 -10.85 1.81
CA GLY A 159 13.11 -11.30 1.66
C GLY A 159 13.85 -11.54 2.97
N SER A 160 13.23 -11.35 4.12
CA SER A 160 13.89 -11.43 5.41
C SER A 160 14.54 -12.79 5.67
N PRO A 161 15.79 -12.84 6.17
CA PRO A 161 16.39 -14.05 6.69
C PRO A 161 15.55 -14.68 7.82
N GLU A 162 15.65 -15.99 8.00
CA GLU A 162 14.86 -16.70 9.03
C GLU A 162 15.16 -16.28 10.46
N ASP A 163 16.38 -15.86 10.72
CA ASP A 163 16.85 -15.41 12.03
C ASP A 163 16.50 -13.95 12.34
N LYS A 164 15.87 -13.23 11.42
CA LYS A 164 15.46 -11.84 11.62
C LYS A 164 14.02 -11.74 12.15
N THR A 165 13.78 -10.79 13.00
CA THR A 165 12.44 -10.44 13.46
C THR A 165 11.68 -9.76 12.31
N LYS A 166 10.50 -10.31 12.01
CA LYS A 166 9.58 -9.81 10.98
C LYS A 166 8.24 -9.54 11.67
N SER A 167 8.00 -8.30 12.02
CA SER A 167 6.74 -7.96 12.66
C SER A 167 6.47 -6.46 12.51
N ILE A 168 5.66 -6.15 11.52
CA ILE A 168 5.26 -4.78 11.20
C ILE A 168 3.76 -4.66 11.49
N ALA A 169 3.39 -3.84 12.46
CA ALA A 169 1.99 -3.68 12.84
C ALA A 169 1.67 -2.27 13.35
N GLU A 170 0.37 -2.03 13.56
CA GLU A 170 -0.12 -0.72 14.03
C GLU A 170 0.29 0.40 13.06
N VAL A 171 0.03 0.19 11.76
CA VAL A 171 0.38 1.12 10.68
C VAL A 171 -0.84 1.91 10.24
N ALA A 172 -0.72 3.23 10.16
CA ALA A 172 -1.73 4.10 9.61
C ALA A 172 -1.16 4.93 8.43
N ILE A 173 -1.73 4.76 7.24
CA ILE A 173 -1.41 5.53 6.02
C ILE A 173 -2.67 6.32 5.68
N THR A 174 -2.70 7.62 6.04
CA THR A 174 -3.95 8.37 6.04
C THR A 174 -3.82 9.78 5.46
N GLY A 175 -4.76 10.15 4.60
CA GLY A 175 -4.85 11.53 4.11
C GLY A 175 -3.68 11.98 3.24
N ASN A 176 -3.08 11.09 2.47
CA ASN A 176 -1.96 11.40 1.58
C ASN A 176 -2.41 11.49 0.13
N THR A 177 -1.66 12.22 -0.70
CA THR A 177 -1.69 12.11 -2.15
C THR A 177 -0.51 11.27 -2.60
N ILE A 178 -0.77 10.13 -3.28
CA ILE A 178 0.27 9.17 -3.64
C ILE A 178 0.12 8.83 -5.12
N GLN A 179 1.15 9.12 -5.91
CA GLN A 179 1.09 8.95 -7.37
C GLN A 179 2.44 8.63 -7.98
N HIS A 180 2.40 8.06 -9.18
CA HIS A 180 3.59 7.88 -10.00
C HIS A 180 3.27 8.24 -11.44
N SER A 181 3.34 9.52 -11.75
CA SER A 181 3.15 9.97 -13.11
C SER A 181 4.28 9.47 -14.00
N ALA A 182 3.96 8.57 -14.87
CA ALA A 182 4.85 8.07 -15.90
C ALA A 182 5.15 9.13 -16.96
N ASN A 183 4.33 10.16 -17.03
CA ASN A 183 4.31 10.97 -18.22
C ASN A 183 3.78 12.38 -17.99
N TYR A 184 4.65 13.30 -17.67
CA TYR A 184 4.32 14.73 -17.69
C TYR A 184 3.88 15.21 -19.09
N SER A 185 4.19 14.49 -20.16
CA SER A 185 3.84 14.88 -21.50
C SER A 185 2.45 14.39 -21.96
N GLY A 186 1.82 13.48 -21.23
CA GLY A 186 0.44 13.03 -21.49
C GLY A 186 0.21 12.32 -22.81
N THR A 187 1.25 11.98 -23.56
CA THR A 187 1.12 11.56 -24.97
C THR A 187 1.46 10.10 -25.25
N GLU A 188 1.99 9.34 -24.30
CA GLU A 188 2.38 7.95 -24.54
C GLU A 188 1.85 6.99 -23.47
N ASP A 189 1.32 5.87 -23.93
CA ASP A 189 0.78 4.78 -23.11
C ASP A 189 1.90 3.86 -22.56
N LYS A 190 3.04 4.40 -22.20
CA LYS A 190 4.13 3.62 -21.63
C LYS A 190 3.93 3.43 -20.14
N THR A 191 4.00 2.19 -19.70
CA THR A 191 4.01 1.86 -18.27
C THR A 191 5.42 2.09 -17.72
N VAL A 192 5.65 3.24 -17.14
CA VAL A 192 6.86 3.52 -16.39
C VAL A 192 6.84 2.74 -15.09
N ALA A 193 7.99 2.25 -14.65
CA ALA A 193 8.13 1.38 -13.49
C ALA A 193 7.15 0.19 -13.49
N PRO A 194 7.19 -0.70 -14.51
CA PRO A 194 6.32 -1.87 -14.54
C PRO A 194 6.44 -2.68 -13.26
N GLY A 195 5.30 -3.08 -12.68
CA GLY A 195 5.26 -3.79 -11.41
C GLY A 195 5.36 -2.91 -10.17
N GLY A 196 5.57 -1.60 -10.29
CA GLY A 196 5.56 -0.65 -9.18
C GLY A 196 4.18 -0.44 -8.56
N ALA A 197 4.15 0.06 -7.34
CA ALA A 197 2.89 0.32 -6.62
C ALA A 197 2.90 1.68 -5.89
N ASN A 198 1.72 2.21 -5.58
CA ASN A 198 1.65 3.34 -4.65
C ASN A 198 1.89 2.88 -3.21
N ILE A 199 1.19 1.83 -2.77
CA ILE A 199 1.40 1.21 -1.47
C ILE A 199 1.60 -0.29 -1.70
N ARG A 200 2.67 -0.83 -1.14
CA ARG A 200 2.93 -2.28 -1.16
C ARG A 200 3.20 -2.81 0.23
N LEU A 201 2.48 -3.87 0.59
CA LEU A 201 2.69 -4.68 1.78
C LEU A 201 3.13 -6.08 1.31
N ALA A 202 4.33 -6.51 1.64
CA ALA A 202 4.88 -7.79 1.23
C ALA A 202 5.40 -8.57 2.45
N GLY A 203 4.57 -9.46 2.98
CA GLY A 203 4.92 -10.38 4.06
C GLY A 203 5.73 -11.57 3.53
N LYS A 204 6.47 -12.24 4.39
CA LYS A 204 7.05 -13.56 4.15
C LYS A 204 6.07 -14.64 4.60
N GLU A 205 5.53 -14.45 5.80
CA GLU A 205 4.46 -15.25 6.36
C GLU A 205 3.21 -14.39 6.60
N ILE A 206 2.05 -15.02 6.78
CA ILE A 206 0.78 -14.32 6.91
C ILE A 206 0.73 -13.37 8.13
N TYR A 207 1.46 -13.67 9.19
CA TYR A 207 1.45 -12.90 10.43
C TYR A 207 2.59 -11.88 10.57
N ASP A 208 3.34 -11.65 9.50
CA ASP A 208 4.45 -10.69 9.51
C ASP A 208 4.00 -9.24 9.43
N ILE A 209 2.85 -8.99 8.78
CA ILE A 209 2.27 -7.65 8.60
C ILE A 209 0.81 -7.69 9.01
N ASP A 210 0.45 -6.89 10.01
CA ASP A 210 -0.92 -6.83 10.52
C ASP A 210 -1.36 -5.44 11.00
N SER A 211 -2.66 -5.32 11.31
CA SER A 211 -3.22 -4.12 11.93
C SER A 211 -2.89 -2.84 11.15
N VAL A 212 -3.13 -2.88 9.82
CA VAL A 212 -2.82 -1.78 8.89
C VAL A 212 -4.11 -1.06 8.49
N THR A 213 -4.11 0.26 8.59
CA THR A 213 -5.17 1.11 8.07
C THR A 213 -4.66 1.98 6.92
N ILE A 214 -5.33 1.92 5.76
CA ILE A 214 -5.07 2.75 4.58
C ILE A 214 -6.36 3.53 4.30
N SER A 215 -6.39 4.82 4.64
CA SER A 215 -7.66 5.56 4.65
C SER A 215 -7.54 7.00 4.18
N GLY A 216 -8.52 7.45 3.40
CA GLY A 216 -8.61 8.86 2.99
C GLY A 216 -7.51 9.31 2.04
N ASN A 217 -6.84 8.39 1.34
CA ASN A 217 -5.77 8.74 0.40
C ASN A 217 -6.32 8.93 -1.02
N VAL A 218 -5.59 9.72 -1.80
CA VAL A 218 -5.76 9.83 -3.25
C VAL A 218 -4.63 9.08 -3.93
N LEU A 219 -4.97 8.06 -4.72
CA LEU A 219 -4.01 7.09 -5.29
C LEU A 219 -4.11 7.05 -6.81
N SER A 220 -3.00 7.23 -7.53
CA SER A 220 -3.03 7.24 -9.00
C SER A 220 -1.75 6.79 -9.69
N ASP A 221 -1.87 6.55 -10.98
CA ASP A 221 -0.79 6.49 -11.98
C ASP A 221 0.32 5.46 -11.71
N THR A 222 -0.04 4.29 -11.20
CA THR A 222 0.89 3.18 -11.00
C THR A 222 0.40 1.90 -11.66
N THR A 223 1.26 0.90 -11.77
CA THR A 223 0.87 -0.44 -12.23
C THR A 223 -0.18 -1.05 -11.29
N THR A 224 0.01 -0.88 -9.99
CA THR A 224 -0.96 -1.29 -8.97
C THR A 224 -1.06 -0.19 -7.90
N SER A 225 -2.26 0.31 -7.60
CA SER A 225 -2.37 1.35 -6.58
C SER A 225 -2.07 0.80 -5.18
N ILE A 226 -2.70 -0.31 -4.79
CA ILE A 226 -2.38 -1.02 -3.53
C ILE A 226 -2.13 -2.49 -3.85
N ASP A 227 -0.98 -2.99 -3.44
CA ASP A 227 -0.54 -4.37 -3.63
C ASP A 227 -0.21 -5.02 -2.28
N ILE A 228 -0.92 -6.10 -1.94
CA ILE A 228 -0.80 -6.77 -0.65
C ILE A 228 -0.54 -8.25 -0.89
N ASP A 229 0.53 -8.77 -0.31
CA ASP A 229 0.83 -10.19 -0.26
C ASP A 229 1.17 -10.61 1.16
N ARG A 230 0.50 -11.63 1.69
CA ARG A 230 0.70 -12.18 3.05
C ARG A 230 0.61 -11.13 4.16
N ALA A 231 -0.56 -10.52 4.27
CA ALA A 231 -0.90 -9.65 5.39
C ALA A 231 -2.28 -10.01 5.95
N HIS A 232 -2.58 -9.61 7.17
CA HIS A 232 -3.90 -9.80 7.76
C HIS A 232 -4.36 -8.58 8.57
N ASP A 233 -5.67 -8.51 8.84
CA ASP A 233 -6.29 -7.41 9.58
C ASP A 233 -5.96 -6.02 8.96
N VAL A 234 -6.20 -5.90 7.64
CA VAL A 234 -5.96 -4.69 6.86
C VAL A 234 -7.28 -4.01 6.53
N ALA A 235 -7.41 -2.72 6.85
CA ALA A 235 -8.56 -1.91 6.49
C ALA A 235 -8.19 -0.88 5.41
N ILE A 236 -8.90 -0.91 4.27
CA ILE A 236 -8.74 0.01 3.13
C ILE A 236 -10.04 0.78 2.96
N SER A 237 -10.09 2.04 3.38
CA SER A 237 -11.36 2.76 3.45
C SER A 237 -11.29 4.21 3.00
N ALA A 238 -12.38 4.70 2.41
CA ALA A 238 -12.52 6.10 2.03
C ALA A 238 -11.40 6.65 1.14
N ASN A 239 -10.75 5.79 0.33
CA ASN A 239 -9.73 6.22 -0.62
C ASN A 239 -10.35 6.52 -1.99
N ASN A 240 -9.69 7.38 -2.74
CA ASN A 240 -10.01 7.69 -4.12
C ASN A 240 -8.92 7.12 -5.04
N PHE A 241 -9.30 6.15 -5.87
CA PHE A 241 -8.41 5.50 -6.83
C PHE A 241 -8.70 6.00 -8.23
N PHE A 242 -7.68 6.44 -8.95
CA PHE A 242 -7.83 6.78 -10.36
C PHE A 242 -6.60 6.43 -11.20
N ALA A 243 -6.82 6.25 -12.50
CA ALA A 243 -5.79 6.03 -13.50
C ALA A 243 -4.71 4.95 -13.20
N PRO A 244 -5.02 3.82 -12.53
CA PRO A 244 -4.07 2.71 -12.41
C PRO A 244 -4.05 1.89 -13.72
N LYS A 245 -3.00 1.10 -13.93
CA LYS A 245 -2.92 0.15 -15.05
C LYS A 245 -1.94 -0.97 -14.71
N PRO A 246 -2.38 -2.21 -14.60
CA PRO A 246 -3.74 -2.71 -14.84
C PRO A 246 -4.62 -2.82 -13.58
N ARG A 247 -4.13 -2.52 -12.38
CA ARG A 247 -4.86 -2.85 -11.15
C ARG A 247 -4.98 -1.70 -10.16
N ASN A 248 -6.18 -1.51 -9.64
CA ASN A 248 -6.40 -0.63 -8.50
C ASN A 248 -5.97 -1.28 -7.19
N LEU A 249 -6.36 -2.53 -7.01
CA LEU A 249 -6.07 -3.30 -5.80
C LEU A 249 -5.72 -4.73 -6.18
N ARG A 250 -4.64 -5.23 -5.64
CA ARG A 250 -4.26 -6.63 -5.67
C ARG A 250 -4.02 -7.12 -4.25
N VAL A 251 -4.70 -8.17 -3.84
CA VAL A 251 -4.53 -8.81 -2.54
C VAL A 251 -4.33 -10.30 -2.75
N THR A 252 -3.22 -10.83 -2.25
CA THR A 252 -2.90 -12.25 -2.41
C THR A 252 -2.49 -12.88 -1.09
N ASN A 253 -2.86 -14.15 -0.90
CA ASN A 253 -2.44 -14.97 0.25
C ASN A 253 -2.70 -14.29 1.61
N SER A 254 -3.78 -13.54 1.73
CA SER A 254 -4.05 -12.64 2.85
C SER A 254 -5.39 -12.96 3.52
N GLN A 255 -5.59 -12.48 4.74
CA GLN A 255 -6.81 -12.75 5.51
C GLN A 255 -7.38 -11.51 6.14
N ARG A 256 -8.70 -11.47 6.33
CA ARG A 256 -9.41 -10.39 7.05
C ARG A 256 -9.05 -9.00 6.52
N VAL A 257 -9.04 -8.88 5.18
CA VAL A 257 -8.87 -7.60 4.50
C VAL A 257 -10.24 -6.98 4.26
N VAL A 258 -10.45 -5.78 4.76
CA VAL A 258 -11.71 -5.04 4.60
C VAL A 258 -11.50 -3.87 3.66
N VAL A 259 -12.24 -3.85 2.54
CA VAL A 259 -12.23 -2.77 1.54
C VAL A 259 -13.61 -2.11 1.56
N SER A 260 -13.72 -0.87 2.06
CA SER A 260 -15.03 -0.26 2.26
C SER A 260 -15.06 1.24 1.97
N GLY A 261 -16.13 1.70 1.32
CA GLY A 261 -16.36 3.14 1.10
C GLY A 261 -15.36 3.81 0.17
N ASN A 262 -14.75 3.07 -0.75
CA ASN A 262 -13.79 3.61 -1.70
C ASN A 262 -14.46 4.02 -3.02
N THR A 263 -13.81 4.94 -3.74
CA THR A 263 -14.18 5.33 -5.10
C THR A 263 -13.10 4.88 -6.07
N PHE A 264 -13.50 4.12 -7.07
CA PHE A 264 -12.62 3.65 -8.15
C PHE A 264 -13.10 4.22 -9.49
N ASN A 265 -12.30 5.09 -10.10
CA ASN A 265 -12.70 5.76 -11.35
C ASN A 265 -11.46 6.14 -12.18
N PRO A 266 -11.29 5.65 -13.41
CA PRO A 266 -10.16 5.99 -14.26
C PRO A 266 -10.21 7.44 -14.79
N ARG A 267 -11.23 8.24 -14.44
CA ARG A 267 -11.49 9.57 -14.97
C ARG A 267 -11.71 9.52 -16.50
N GLN A 268 -10.99 10.39 -17.23
CA GLN A 268 -11.03 10.46 -18.70
C GLN A 268 -10.10 9.44 -19.38
N PHE A 269 -9.31 8.72 -18.61
CA PHE A 269 -8.38 7.73 -19.15
C PHE A 269 -9.12 6.40 -19.33
N GLU A 270 -9.09 5.85 -20.53
CA GLU A 270 -9.51 4.48 -20.79
C GLU A 270 -8.39 3.54 -20.29
N ARG A 271 -8.40 3.26 -19.02
CA ARG A 271 -7.42 2.36 -18.40
C ARG A 271 -8.12 1.23 -17.66
N PRO A 272 -7.75 -0.02 -17.93
CA PRO A 272 -8.24 -1.12 -17.13
C PRO A 272 -7.77 -0.94 -15.69
N GLY A 273 -8.64 -1.26 -14.78
CA GLY A 273 -8.31 -1.29 -13.37
C GLY A 273 -9.14 -2.40 -12.73
N THR A 274 -8.48 -3.43 -12.22
CA THR A 274 -9.15 -4.56 -11.58
C THR A 274 -8.94 -4.49 -10.07
N ILE A 275 -9.97 -4.85 -9.32
CA ILE A 275 -9.88 -5.19 -7.91
C ILE A 275 -9.74 -6.71 -7.84
N TYR A 276 -8.59 -7.21 -7.42
CA TYR A 276 -8.22 -8.61 -7.55
C TYR A 276 -7.83 -9.23 -6.21
N PHE A 277 -8.49 -10.33 -5.85
CA PHE A 277 -8.15 -11.14 -4.70
C PHE A 277 -7.80 -12.55 -5.14
N GLU A 278 -6.72 -13.12 -4.60
CA GLU A 278 -6.28 -14.48 -4.90
C GLU A 278 -5.81 -15.19 -3.63
N ASN A 279 -6.32 -16.38 -3.38
CA ASN A 279 -6.01 -17.20 -2.19
C ASN A 279 -6.19 -16.41 -0.89
N CYS A 280 -7.31 -15.72 -0.75
CA CYS A 280 -7.63 -14.90 0.40
C CYS A 280 -8.82 -15.47 1.18
N ASP A 281 -8.80 -15.28 2.51
CA ASP A 281 -9.86 -15.78 3.39
C ASP A 281 -10.48 -14.66 4.25
N ASP A 282 -11.78 -14.79 4.56
CA ASP A 282 -12.52 -13.95 5.50
C ASP A 282 -12.44 -12.45 5.20
N CYS A 283 -12.55 -12.07 3.93
CA CYS A 283 -12.44 -10.68 3.48
C CYS A 283 -13.81 -10.04 3.18
N ILE A 284 -13.85 -8.72 3.25
CA ILE A 284 -15.05 -7.93 2.98
C ILE A 284 -14.75 -6.87 1.92
N VAL A 285 -15.59 -6.78 0.88
CA VAL A 285 -15.59 -5.65 -0.05
C VAL A 285 -16.98 -5.03 -0.03
N SER A 286 -17.08 -3.77 0.40
CA SER A 286 -18.40 -3.17 0.64
C SER A 286 -18.48 -1.68 0.32
N ASN A 287 -19.73 -1.20 0.08
CA ASN A 287 -20.08 0.22 0.02
C ASN A 287 -19.16 1.07 -0.88
N SER A 288 -18.66 0.50 -1.98
CA SER A 288 -17.72 1.16 -2.88
C SER A 288 -18.35 1.37 -4.26
N THR A 289 -17.88 2.41 -4.96
CA THR A 289 -18.28 2.69 -6.34
C THR A 289 -17.16 2.34 -7.31
N ILE A 290 -17.48 1.58 -8.34
CA ILE A 290 -16.57 1.12 -9.39
C ILE A 290 -17.11 1.60 -10.73
N HIS A 291 -16.32 2.41 -11.44
CA HIS A 291 -16.76 3.05 -12.67
C HIS A 291 -15.73 2.89 -13.79
N LYS A 292 -16.22 2.55 -14.99
CA LYS A 292 -15.42 2.45 -16.24
C LYS A 292 -14.20 1.51 -16.15
N PHE A 293 -14.37 0.36 -15.56
CA PHE A 293 -13.35 -0.68 -15.67
C PHE A 293 -13.59 -1.52 -16.92
N ASP A 294 -12.91 -1.18 -17.97
CA ASP A 294 -12.91 -1.93 -19.23
C ASP A 294 -11.70 -2.88 -19.24
N THR A 295 -11.95 -4.10 -18.84
CA THR A 295 -10.93 -5.15 -18.67
C THR A 295 -11.53 -6.52 -18.98
N ASP A 296 -10.83 -7.32 -19.74
CA ASP A 296 -11.26 -8.71 -20.05
C ASP A 296 -11.25 -9.60 -18.78
N GLU A 297 -10.52 -9.20 -17.74
CA GLU A 297 -10.37 -9.98 -16.51
C GLU A 297 -11.58 -9.89 -15.59
N GLY A 298 -12.25 -8.75 -15.56
CA GLY A 298 -13.35 -8.41 -14.65
C GLY A 298 -13.03 -7.22 -13.74
N ALA A 299 -14.03 -6.45 -13.34
CA ALA A 299 -13.87 -5.29 -12.49
C ALA A 299 -13.53 -5.69 -11.03
N LEU A 300 -14.16 -6.75 -10.54
CA LEU A 300 -13.85 -7.40 -9.27
C LEU A 300 -13.69 -8.90 -9.50
N VAL A 301 -12.54 -9.44 -9.15
CA VAL A 301 -12.19 -10.85 -9.34
C VAL A 301 -11.82 -11.48 -8.00
N LEU A 302 -12.44 -12.63 -7.69
CA LEU A 302 -12.04 -13.51 -6.60
C LEU A 302 -11.55 -14.82 -7.20
N ALA A 303 -10.34 -15.27 -6.87
CA ALA A 303 -9.75 -16.51 -7.35
C ALA A 303 -9.19 -17.33 -6.19
N GLY A 304 -9.66 -18.56 -5.99
CA GLY A 304 -9.23 -19.42 -4.90
C GLY A 304 -9.54 -18.87 -3.50
N CYS A 305 -10.60 -18.07 -3.37
CA CYS A 305 -10.94 -17.35 -2.15
C CYS A 305 -12.02 -18.07 -1.32
N SER A 306 -12.11 -17.71 -0.02
CA SER A 306 -13.11 -18.29 0.88
C SER A 306 -13.61 -17.26 1.91
N GLY A 307 -14.87 -17.41 2.36
CA GLY A 307 -15.42 -16.60 3.44
C GLY A 307 -15.62 -15.12 3.08
N PHE A 308 -15.91 -14.80 1.82
CA PHE A 308 -16.06 -13.40 1.38
C PHE A 308 -17.46 -12.84 1.60
N VAL A 309 -17.51 -11.55 1.88
CA VAL A 309 -18.74 -10.76 1.84
C VAL A 309 -18.57 -9.60 0.84
N LEU A 310 -19.35 -9.63 -0.25
CA LEU A 310 -19.49 -8.53 -1.20
C LEU A 310 -20.83 -7.85 -0.94
N ASN A 311 -20.83 -6.60 -0.48
CA ASN A 311 -22.08 -5.95 -0.09
C ASN A 311 -22.15 -4.49 -0.50
N GLY A 312 -23.31 -4.09 -1.07
CA GLY A 312 -23.58 -2.68 -1.36
C GLY A 312 -22.64 -2.05 -2.40
N LEU A 313 -22.10 -2.83 -3.30
CA LEU A 313 -21.22 -2.36 -4.37
C LEU A 313 -22.03 -1.80 -5.54
N THR A 314 -21.55 -0.70 -6.13
CA THR A 314 -22.15 -0.12 -7.33
C THR A 314 -21.13 -0.12 -8.47
N PHE A 315 -21.43 -0.89 -9.51
CA PHE A 315 -20.65 -0.93 -10.75
C PHE A 315 -21.39 -0.16 -11.85
N THR A 316 -20.67 0.64 -12.61
CA THR A 316 -21.24 1.42 -13.71
C THR A 316 -20.25 1.50 -14.87
N ASP A 317 -20.74 1.19 -16.09
CA ASP A 317 -19.94 1.22 -17.32
C ASP A 317 -18.67 0.33 -17.22
N CYS A 318 -18.78 -0.82 -16.56
CA CYS A 318 -17.69 -1.78 -16.47
C CYS A 318 -17.77 -2.80 -17.63
N GLY A 319 -16.62 -3.39 -18.01
CA GLY A 319 -16.54 -4.66 -18.75
C GLY A 319 -17.12 -5.77 -17.89
N PRO A 320 -16.63 -7.02 -17.85
CA PRO A 320 -17.17 -7.98 -16.89
C PRO A 320 -17.13 -7.42 -15.46
N GLY A 321 -18.26 -7.55 -14.74
CA GLY A 321 -18.42 -6.97 -13.41
C GLY A 321 -17.72 -7.82 -12.32
N ILE A 322 -18.45 -8.77 -11.72
CA ILE A 322 -17.96 -9.66 -10.67
C ILE A 322 -17.66 -11.03 -11.26
N ILE A 323 -16.44 -11.50 -11.10
CA ILE A 323 -15.98 -12.81 -11.56
C ILE A 323 -15.49 -13.65 -10.37
N LEU A 324 -16.03 -14.85 -10.21
CA LEU A 324 -15.58 -15.80 -9.19
C LEU A 324 -15.00 -17.06 -9.85
N ARG A 325 -13.84 -17.50 -9.37
CA ARG A 325 -13.13 -18.70 -9.82
C ARG A 325 -12.63 -19.46 -8.60
N GLU A 326 -12.92 -20.76 -8.51
CA GLU A 326 -12.48 -21.62 -7.40
C GLU A 326 -12.76 -21.00 -6.00
N THR A 327 -13.86 -20.27 -5.90
CA THR A 327 -14.22 -19.48 -4.70
C THR A 327 -15.37 -20.17 -3.96
N LYS A 328 -15.35 -20.13 -2.63
CA LYS A 328 -16.36 -20.77 -1.80
C LYS A 328 -16.84 -19.91 -0.63
N ASP A 329 -17.95 -20.29 -0.03
CA ASP A 329 -18.48 -19.68 1.20
C ASP A 329 -18.59 -18.14 1.08
N THR A 330 -19.17 -17.66 -0.02
CA THR A 330 -19.20 -16.24 -0.36
C THR A 330 -20.62 -15.71 -0.45
N THR A 331 -20.87 -14.56 0.19
CA THR A 331 -22.14 -13.86 0.10
C THR A 331 -22.01 -12.61 -0.77
N ILE A 332 -22.88 -12.46 -1.77
CA ILE A 332 -22.98 -11.27 -2.63
C ILE A 332 -24.37 -10.68 -2.43
N SER A 333 -24.43 -9.50 -1.83
CA SER A 333 -25.71 -8.91 -1.44
C SER A 333 -25.80 -7.42 -1.71
N SER A 334 -27.00 -6.97 -2.09
CA SER A 334 -27.30 -5.55 -2.30
C SER A 334 -26.36 -4.84 -3.29
N CYS A 335 -25.76 -5.58 -4.21
CA CYS A 335 -24.89 -5.05 -5.25
C CYS A 335 -25.75 -4.60 -6.47
N ARG A 336 -25.32 -3.53 -7.10
CA ARG A 336 -25.91 -3.04 -8.33
C ARG A 336 -24.85 -2.97 -9.42
N ILE A 337 -25.12 -3.66 -10.55
CA ILE A 337 -24.27 -3.58 -11.76
C ILE A 337 -25.14 -3.04 -12.88
N SER A 338 -24.68 -1.97 -13.55
CA SER A 338 -25.45 -1.28 -14.58
C SER A 338 -24.59 -0.73 -15.70
N ARG A 339 -25.16 -0.74 -16.91
CA ARG A 339 -24.51 -0.24 -18.14
C ARG A 339 -23.20 -0.98 -18.42
N THR A 340 -23.24 -2.29 -18.31
CA THR A 340 -22.11 -3.16 -18.69
C THR A 340 -21.86 -3.04 -20.21
N SER A 341 -20.61 -3.17 -20.62
CA SER A 341 -20.24 -3.19 -22.04
C SER A 341 -21.00 -4.29 -22.80
N GLU A 342 -21.33 -4.05 -24.08
CA GLU A 342 -22.08 -5.02 -24.90
C GLU A 342 -21.37 -6.38 -24.92
N GLY A 343 -22.09 -7.45 -24.58
CA GLY A 343 -21.59 -8.82 -24.53
C GLY A 343 -20.78 -9.18 -23.29
N ALA A 344 -20.58 -8.26 -22.34
CA ALA A 344 -19.92 -8.55 -21.09
C ALA A 344 -20.92 -8.97 -20.00
N GLN A 345 -20.48 -9.86 -19.09
CA GLN A 345 -21.30 -10.35 -18.00
C GLN A 345 -21.29 -9.37 -16.81
N ASP A 346 -22.45 -9.11 -16.24
CA ASP A 346 -22.55 -8.42 -14.94
C ASP A 346 -21.92 -9.27 -13.83
N ILE A 347 -22.18 -10.59 -13.87
CA ILE A 347 -21.61 -11.56 -12.92
C ILE A 347 -21.37 -12.89 -13.63
N ALA A 348 -20.24 -13.52 -13.34
CA ALA A 348 -19.93 -14.88 -13.78
C ALA A 348 -19.46 -15.75 -12.60
N ILE A 349 -20.15 -16.86 -12.41
CA ILE A 349 -19.91 -17.86 -11.36
C ILE A 349 -20.03 -19.23 -12.02
N ASP A 350 -18.92 -19.91 -12.26
CA ASP A 350 -18.89 -21.23 -12.88
C ASP A 350 -18.96 -22.36 -11.83
N ASP A 351 -18.88 -23.59 -12.29
CA ASP A 351 -18.98 -24.81 -11.47
C ASP A 351 -17.72 -25.10 -10.62
N SER A 352 -16.66 -24.32 -10.77
CA SER A 352 -15.49 -24.37 -9.87
C SER A 352 -15.78 -23.76 -8.50
N ASN A 353 -16.87 -23.01 -8.38
CA ASN A 353 -17.27 -22.33 -7.16
C ASN A 353 -18.24 -23.16 -6.32
N SER A 354 -18.37 -22.87 -5.02
CA SER A 354 -19.30 -23.57 -4.15
C SER A 354 -19.80 -22.71 -2.99
N ASN A 355 -21.02 -22.98 -2.54
CA ASN A 355 -21.68 -22.30 -1.42
C ASN A 355 -21.74 -20.77 -1.59
N ILE A 356 -22.15 -20.29 -2.77
CA ILE A 356 -22.31 -18.88 -3.09
C ILE A 356 -23.75 -18.46 -2.82
N LEU A 357 -23.92 -17.45 -1.96
CA LEU A 357 -25.24 -16.87 -1.64
C LEU A 357 -25.42 -15.53 -2.36
N LEU A 358 -26.49 -15.42 -3.13
CA LEU A 358 -26.90 -14.18 -3.81
C LEU A 358 -28.17 -13.62 -3.16
N ASN A 359 -28.16 -12.36 -2.73
CA ASN A 359 -29.31 -11.76 -2.07
C ASN A 359 -29.52 -10.28 -2.45
N GLY A 360 -30.67 -9.94 -2.98
CA GLY A 360 -31.09 -8.55 -3.22
C GLY A 360 -30.21 -7.77 -4.19
N ASN A 361 -29.57 -8.42 -5.15
CA ASN A 361 -28.73 -7.78 -6.17
C ASN A 361 -29.56 -7.30 -7.36
N ALA A 362 -29.09 -6.26 -8.06
CA ALA A 362 -29.69 -5.72 -9.28
C ALA A 362 -28.67 -5.76 -10.41
N PHE A 363 -28.91 -6.64 -11.39
CA PHE A 363 -28.11 -6.82 -12.60
C PHE A 363 -28.89 -6.31 -13.82
N SER A 364 -28.25 -5.56 -14.70
CA SER A 364 -28.86 -5.05 -15.93
C SER A 364 -28.38 -5.74 -17.21
N GLY A 365 -27.27 -6.45 -17.12
CA GLY A 365 -26.63 -7.19 -18.22
C GLY A 365 -26.74 -8.71 -18.07
N GLU A 366 -25.85 -9.41 -18.72
CA GLU A 366 -25.81 -10.85 -18.72
C GLU A 366 -25.38 -11.43 -17.38
N VAL A 367 -26.06 -12.47 -16.93
CA VAL A 367 -25.79 -13.17 -15.66
C VAL A 367 -25.50 -14.63 -15.97
N LEU A 368 -24.25 -15.05 -15.76
CA LEU A 368 -23.80 -16.42 -15.92
C LEU A 368 -23.57 -17.05 -14.54
N ILE A 369 -24.48 -17.91 -14.11
CA ILE A 369 -24.40 -18.57 -12.81
C ILE A 369 -24.71 -20.04 -12.95
N GLU A 370 -23.74 -20.90 -12.65
CA GLU A 370 -23.94 -22.33 -12.54
C GLU A 370 -24.65 -22.67 -11.22
N LYS A 371 -25.77 -23.40 -11.33
CA LYS A 371 -26.63 -23.73 -10.18
C LYS A 371 -25.90 -24.56 -9.11
N SER A 372 -24.95 -25.40 -9.51
CA SER A 372 -24.11 -26.18 -8.62
C SER A 372 -23.24 -25.36 -7.68
N ALA A 373 -22.92 -24.12 -8.07
CA ALA A 373 -22.12 -23.20 -7.28
C ALA A 373 -22.91 -22.55 -6.14
N LEU A 374 -24.23 -22.49 -6.23
CA LEU A 374 -25.06 -21.78 -5.26
C LEU A 374 -25.22 -22.55 -3.94
N ALA A 375 -25.34 -21.81 -2.86
CA ALA A 375 -25.72 -22.36 -1.56
C ALA A 375 -27.11 -23.00 -1.63
N SER A 376 -27.29 -24.15 -1.01
CA SER A 376 -28.62 -24.73 -0.83
C SER A 376 -29.44 -23.83 0.09
N SER A 377 -30.60 -23.40 -0.40
CA SER A 377 -31.54 -22.66 0.45
C SER A 377 -32.04 -23.57 1.58
N PRO A 378 -32.00 -23.12 2.83
CA PRO A 378 -32.54 -23.90 3.94
C PRO A 378 -34.09 -24.07 3.88
N ASP A 379 -34.78 -23.39 2.93
CA ASP A 379 -36.23 -23.34 2.79
C ASP A 379 -36.74 -23.97 1.46
N GLN A 380 -36.12 -25.04 0.95
CA GLN A 380 -36.69 -25.91 -0.10
C GLN A 380 -36.94 -27.33 0.40
#